data_4737ccce143c2316aabb28d805bdc532
#
_entry.id   4737ccce143c2316aabb28d805bdc532
#
_cell.length_a   1.000
_cell.length_b   1.000
_cell.length_c   1.000
_cell.angle_alpha   90.00
_cell.angle_beta   90.00
_cell.angle_gamma   90.00
#
_symmetry.space_group_name_H-M   'P 1'
#
loop_
_entity.id
_entity.type
_entity.pdbx_description
1 polymer ?
#
loop_
_entity_poly.entity_id
_entity_poly.type
_entity_poly.pdbx_seq_one_letter_code
_entity_poly.pdbx_strand_id
1 'polypeptide(L)'
;MIDTRLRRWLRPLFGRRRGVRRTPELFRPRGTSSRVSRLADRYDADVDAALQRLWPKARIYHDREFTRDRADFLLVVRGRGVMVETKVKSDPGVFRGSTLPPLLDRLQRDGRRLVVVLNQGDPTPARELIASRLGDKGCVVVWSGPEHDAELRGAVEGLLQQMVRHR
;
A
#
# COMPACT_ATOMS: atom_id res chain seq x y z
N MET A 1 24.14 10.90 -1.80
CA MET A 1 23.19 11.97 -2.19
C MET A 1 21.87 11.35 -2.54
N ILE A 2 20.80 11.68 -1.83
CA ILE A 2 19.43 11.22 -2.16
C ILE A 2 18.93 12.10 -3.31
N ASP A 3 18.50 11.44 -4.39
CA ASP A 3 17.97 12.11 -5.58
C ASP A 3 16.87 13.12 -5.18
N THR A 4 16.98 14.35 -5.68
CA THR A 4 16.05 15.48 -5.42
C THR A 4 14.60 15.10 -5.79
N ARG A 5 14.41 14.20 -6.75
CA ARG A 5 13.10 13.67 -7.16
C ARG A 5 12.49 12.76 -6.09
N LEU A 6 13.32 11.98 -5.40
CA LEU A 6 12.87 11.14 -4.28
C LEU A 6 12.39 11.99 -3.10
N ARG A 7 13.03 13.15 -2.85
CA ARG A 7 12.61 14.06 -1.78
C ARG A 7 11.18 14.57 -1.95
N ARG A 8 10.73 14.76 -3.19
CA ARG A 8 9.35 15.17 -3.48
C ARG A 8 8.33 14.08 -3.11
N TRP A 9 8.71 12.80 -3.24
CA TRP A 9 7.88 11.65 -2.90
C TRP A 9 7.85 11.37 -1.40
N LEU A 10 8.97 11.63 -0.72
CA LEU A 10 9.13 11.32 0.70
C LEU A 10 8.66 12.45 1.62
N ARG A 11 8.56 13.72 1.12
CA ARG A 11 8.16 14.88 1.95
C ARG A 11 6.90 14.68 2.77
N PRO A 12 5.81 14.09 2.28
CA PRO A 12 4.62 13.84 3.09
C PRO A 12 4.75 12.63 4.03
N LEU A 13 5.73 11.73 3.79
CA LEU A 13 5.94 10.54 4.63
C LEU A 13 6.77 10.88 5.87
N PHE A 14 7.72 11.81 5.71
CA PHE A 14 8.59 12.29 6.80
C PHE A 14 8.17 13.70 7.21
N GLY A 15 6.94 13.87 7.73
CA GLY A 15 6.52 15.12 8.38
C GLY A 15 7.53 15.48 9.48
N ARG A 16 7.92 16.75 9.55
CA ARG A 16 8.91 17.29 10.49
C ARG A 16 8.75 16.67 11.88
N ARG A 17 9.73 15.90 12.30
CA ARG A 17 9.89 15.50 13.71
C ARG A 17 10.14 16.75 14.53
N ARG A 18 9.11 17.38 15.08
CA ARG A 18 9.25 18.16 16.29
C ARG A 18 9.51 17.14 17.41
N GLY A 19 10.61 17.35 18.14
CA GLY A 19 11.06 16.46 19.19
C GLY A 19 9.94 16.13 20.17
N VAL A 20 9.43 14.91 20.06
CA VAL A 20 8.53 14.34 21.05
C VAL A 20 9.40 13.88 22.20
N ARG A 21 9.29 14.56 23.35
CA ARG A 21 9.81 14.08 24.63
C ARG A 21 9.34 12.63 24.80
N ARG A 22 10.29 11.71 25.00
CA ARG A 22 9.99 10.33 25.38
C ARG A 22 9.16 10.37 26.65
N THR A 23 7.87 10.16 26.54
CA THR A 23 7.04 9.77 27.67
C THR A 23 7.41 8.33 28.02
N PRO A 24 7.48 7.99 29.33
CA PRO A 24 7.77 6.61 29.75
C PRO A 24 6.74 5.68 29.14
N GLU A 25 7.19 4.52 28.67
CA GLU A 25 6.36 3.46 28.15
C GLU A 25 5.28 3.11 29.19
N LEU A 26 4.09 3.66 29.04
CA LEU A 26 2.91 3.16 29.70
C LEU A 26 2.70 1.74 29.19
N PHE A 27 2.88 0.80 30.09
CA PHE A 27 2.62 -0.64 29.98
C PHE A 27 1.34 -0.87 29.17
N ARG A 28 1.48 -1.12 27.86
CA ARG A 28 0.35 -1.60 27.06
C ARG A 28 0.13 -3.04 27.50
N PRO A 29 -1.03 -3.40 28.05
CA PRO A 29 -1.34 -4.80 28.28
C PRO A 29 -1.15 -5.51 26.95
N ARG A 30 -0.40 -6.62 26.95
CA ARG A 30 -0.32 -7.54 25.81
C ARG A 30 -1.73 -8.08 25.56
N GLY A 31 -2.54 -7.27 24.89
CA GLY A 31 -3.80 -7.72 24.33
C GLY A 31 -3.47 -8.88 23.41
N THR A 32 -4.13 -10.00 23.60
CA THR A 32 -4.10 -11.13 22.71
C THR A 32 -4.36 -10.61 21.30
N SER A 33 -3.31 -10.58 20.46
CA SER A 33 -3.43 -10.21 19.06
C SER A 33 -4.55 -11.05 18.45
N SER A 34 -5.60 -10.42 17.96
CA SER A 34 -6.72 -11.16 17.39
C SER A 34 -6.21 -12.04 16.26
N ARG A 35 -6.89 -13.16 16.01
CA ARG A 35 -6.54 -14.07 14.89
C ARG A 35 -6.43 -13.31 13.57
N VAL A 36 -7.29 -12.31 13.38
CA VAL A 36 -7.32 -11.44 12.18
C VAL A 36 -6.07 -10.54 12.13
N SER A 37 -5.62 -9.98 13.23
CA SER A 37 -4.40 -9.16 13.28
C SER A 37 -3.16 -9.98 12.88
N ARG A 38 -3.03 -11.21 13.41
CA ARG A 38 -1.92 -12.11 13.03
C ARG A 38 -1.94 -12.53 11.57
N LEU A 39 -3.14 -12.70 11.00
CA LEU A 39 -3.30 -13.00 9.58
C LEU A 39 -2.89 -11.81 8.72
N ALA A 40 -3.26 -10.59 9.12
CA ALA A 40 -2.85 -9.36 8.43
C ALA A 40 -1.33 -9.18 8.47
N ASP A 41 -0.71 -9.29 9.66
CA ASP A 41 0.75 -9.14 9.81
C ASP A 41 1.52 -10.15 8.95
N ARG A 42 1.02 -11.40 8.88
CA ARG A 42 1.61 -12.44 8.02
C ARG A 42 1.44 -12.12 6.54
N TYR A 43 0.26 -11.69 6.15
CA TYR A 43 -0.01 -11.36 4.76
C TYR A 43 0.82 -10.15 4.28
N ASP A 44 0.99 -9.14 5.12
CA ASP A 44 1.87 -8.00 4.83
C ASP A 44 3.31 -8.46 4.60
N ALA A 45 3.81 -9.39 5.42
CA ALA A 45 5.14 -9.97 5.23
C ALA A 45 5.25 -10.78 3.93
N ASP A 46 4.21 -11.55 3.56
CA ASP A 46 4.18 -12.32 2.32
C ASP A 46 4.17 -11.39 1.09
N VAL A 47 3.40 -10.30 1.13
CA VAL A 47 3.37 -9.28 0.07
C VAL A 47 4.71 -8.55 -0.03
N ASP A 48 5.33 -8.16 1.10
CA ASP A 48 6.66 -7.55 1.10
C ASP A 48 7.69 -8.46 0.42
N ALA A 49 7.72 -9.75 0.77
CA ALA A 49 8.59 -10.72 0.13
C ALA A 49 8.33 -10.86 -1.38
N ALA A 50 7.06 -10.80 -1.80
CA ALA A 50 6.70 -10.79 -3.21
C ALA A 50 7.20 -9.54 -3.93
N LEU A 51 7.04 -8.35 -3.34
CA LEU A 51 7.53 -7.10 -3.91
C LEU A 51 9.06 -7.11 -4.06
N GLN A 52 9.80 -7.62 -3.05
CA GLN A 52 11.25 -7.75 -3.12
C GLN A 52 11.69 -8.72 -4.23
N ARG A 53 10.99 -9.87 -4.37
CA ARG A 53 11.27 -10.87 -5.39
C ARG A 53 11.00 -10.34 -6.81
N LEU A 54 9.86 -9.66 -6.99
CA LEU A 54 9.42 -9.16 -8.29
C LEU A 54 10.22 -7.94 -8.77
N TRP A 55 10.68 -7.10 -7.83
CA TRP A 55 11.47 -5.89 -8.12
C TRP A 55 12.73 -5.81 -7.26
N PRO A 56 13.73 -6.69 -7.45
CA PRO A 56 14.91 -6.78 -6.60
C PRO A 56 15.79 -5.52 -6.58
N LYS A 57 15.60 -4.61 -7.56
CA LYS A 57 16.31 -3.32 -7.64
C LYS A 57 15.43 -2.13 -7.19
N ALA A 58 14.23 -2.38 -6.71
CA ALA A 58 13.36 -1.33 -6.19
C ALA A 58 13.75 -0.95 -4.76
N ARG A 59 13.24 0.22 -4.34
CA ARG A 59 13.25 0.59 -2.92
C ARG A 59 11.84 0.44 -2.38
N ILE A 60 11.71 -0.28 -1.28
CA ILE A 60 10.44 -0.49 -0.60
C ILE A 60 10.52 0.24 0.74
N TYR A 61 9.57 1.10 1.00
CA TYR A 61 9.41 1.82 2.25
C TYR A 61 8.15 1.32 2.94
N HIS A 62 8.28 0.98 4.22
CA HIS A 62 7.16 0.52 5.04
C HIS A 62 6.58 1.69 5.82
N ASP A 63 5.28 1.83 5.85
CA ASP A 63 4.62 2.74 6.78
C ASP A 63 4.18 1.96 8.02
N ARG A 64 4.98 2.06 9.08
CA ARG A 64 4.69 1.43 10.38
C ARG A 64 3.83 2.30 11.28
N GLU A 65 3.53 3.53 10.87
CA GLU A 65 2.65 4.41 11.60
C GLU A 65 1.20 4.14 11.17
N PHE A 66 0.41 3.57 12.07
CA PHE A 66 -1.02 3.27 11.91
C PHE A 66 -1.89 4.53 11.73
N THR A 67 -1.67 5.26 10.66
CA THR A 67 -2.57 6.32 10.24
C THR A 67 -3.44 5.79 9.12
N ARG A 68 -4.77 5.83 9.29
CA ARG A 68 -5.77 5.30 8.35
C ARG A 68 -5.69 5.86 6.93
N ASP A 69 -4.88 6.88 6.72
CA ASP A 69 -4.70 7.58 5.48
C ASP A 69 -3.36 7.28 4.78
N ARG A 70 -2.61 6.29 5.25
CA ARG A 70 -1.34 5.87 4.66
C ARG A 70 -1.41 4.42 4.18
N ALA A 71 -0.78 4.13 3.05
CA ALA A 71 -0.66 2.78 2.55
C ALA A 71 0.47 2.04 3.26
N ASP A 72 0.39 0.71 3.30
CA ASP A 72 1.34 -0.16 3.99
C ASP A 72 2.75 -0.07 3.42
N PHE A 73 2.86 0.10 2.07
CA PHE A 73 4.16 0.21 1.39
C PHE A 73 4.18 1.34 0.36
N LEU A 74 5.37 1.89 0.14
CA LEU A 74 5.71 2.68 -1.04
C LEU A 74 6.79 1.93 -1.82
N LEU A 75 6.44 1.40 -2.99
CA LEU A 75 7.35 0.77 -3.92
C LEU A 75 7.90 1.83 -4.89
N VAL A 76 9.23 1.99 -4.95
CA VAL A 76 9.90 2.93 -5.85
C VAL A 76 10.76 2.17 -6.85
N VAL A 77 10.34 2.21 -8.12
CA VAL A 77 11.03 1.57 -9.24
C VAL A 77 11.54 2.66 -10.18
N ARG A 78 12.84 2.73 -10.39
CA ARG A 78 13.48 3.72 -11.30
C ARG A 78 13.01 5.16 -11.04
N GLY A 79 12.89 5.54 -9.77
CA GLY A 79 12.47 6.88 -9.35
C GLY A 79 10.97 7.16 -9.44
N ARG A 80 10.14 6.16 -9.75
CA ARG A 80 8.67 6.24 -9.78
C ARG A 80 8.09 5.48 -8.62
N GLY A 81 7.09 6.06 -7.93
CA GLY A 81 6.50 5.47 -6.74
C GLY A 81 5.05 5.03 -6.95
N VAL A 82 4.74 3.83 -6.48
CA VAL A 82 3.38 3.30 -6.37
C VAL A 82 3.13 2.95 -4.91
N MET A 83 2.01 3.42 -4.37
CA MET A 83 1.55 3.02 -3.05
C MET A 83 0.93 1.63 -3.13
N VAL A 84 1.22 0.79 -2.15
CA VAL A 84 0.67 -0.56 -2.05
C VAL A 84 -0.03 -0.68 -0.71
N GLU A 85 -1.31 -1.02 -0.75
CA GLU A 85 -2.15 -1.25 0.42
C GLU A 85 -2.56 -2.72 0.45
N THR A 86 -2.32 -3.40 1.54
CA THR A 86 -2.73 -4.79 1.75
C THR A 86 -4.08 -4.87 2.42
N LYS A 87 -4.89 -5.82 2.04
CA LYS A 87 -6.17 -6.10 2.69
C LYS A 87 -6.38 -7.58 2.84
N VAL A 88 -6.72 -7.97 4.06
CA VAL A 88 -6.98 -9.37 4.41
C VAL A 88 -8.45 -9.60 4.68
N LYS A 89 -9.00 -10.60 4.02
CA LYS A 89 -10.31 -11.15 4.33
C LYS A 89 -10.15 -12.53 4.94
N SER A 90 -10.96 -12.81 5.96
CA SER A 90 -11.06 -14.14 6.58
C SER A 90 -11.96 -15.11 5.80
N ASP A 91 -12.75 -14.58 4.87
CA ASP A 91 -13.70 -15.33 4.03
C ASP A 91 -13.59 -14.90 2.56
N PRO A 92 -13.98 -15.73 1.59
CA PRO A 92 -13.90 -15.43 0.16
C PRO A 92 -15.01 -14.48 -0.36
N GLY A 93 -15.80 -13.87 0.54
CA GLY A 93 -16.89 -12.97 0.15
C GLY A 93 -16.43 -11.67 -0.51
N VAL A 94 -17.39 -10.81 -0.80
CA VAL A 94 -17.17 -9.51 -1.48
C VAL A 94 -16.30 -8.57 -0.64
N PHE A 95 -15.30 -7.94 -1.25
CA PHE A 95 -14.51 -6.87 -0.65
C PHE A 95 -15.02 -5.50 -1.13
N ARG A 96 -15.70 -4.79 -0.25
CA ARG A 96 -16.32 -3.48 -0.56
C ARG A 96 -15.37 -2.28 -0.45
N GLY A 97 -14.20 -2.45 0.14
CA GLY A 97 -13.24 -1.37 0.31
C GLY A 97 -13.67 -0.28 1.30
N SER A 98 -14.58 -0.57 2.23
CA SER A 98 -15.14 0.40 3.18
C SER A 98 -14.10 1.10 4.07
N THR A 99 -12.91 0.55 4.19
CA THR A 99 -11.79 1.13 4.95
C THR A 99 -10.85 1.99 4.10
N LEU A 100 -11.06 2.05 2.78
CA LEU A 100 -10.18 2.76 1.85
C LEU A 100 -10.44 4.27 1.72
N PRO A 101 -11.65 4.83 1.94
CA PRO A 101 -11.93 6.23 1.62
C PRO A 101 -10.92 7.25 2.17
N PRO A 102 -10.47 7.19 3.43
CA PRO A 102 -9.49 8.16 3.95
C PRO A 102 -8.15 8.12 3.19
N LEU A 103 -7.70 6.92 2.81
CA LEU A 103 -6.50 6.74 1.99
C LEU A 103 -6.71 7.29 0.57
N LEU A 104 -7.85 6.96 -0.06
CA LEU A 104 -8.17 7.40 -1.42
C LEU A 104 -8.26 8.93 -1.52
N ASP A 105 -8.91 9.59 -0.57
CA ASP A 105 -9.04 11.05 -0.52
C ASP A 105 -7.67 11.73 -0.43
N ARG A 106 -6.75 11.17 0.33
CA ARG A 106 -5.39 11.66 0.42
C ARG A 106 -4.63 11.45 -0.87
N LEU A 107 -4.65 10.22 -1.42
CA LEU A 107 -3.91 9.90 -2.65
C LEU A 107 -4.42 10.68 -3.84
N GLN A 108 -5.73 10.97 -3.90
CA GLN A 108 -6.33 11.84 -4.91
C GLN A 108 -5.75 13.25 -4.84
N ARG A 109 -5.69 13.85 -3.65
CA ARG A 109 -5.09 15.19 -3.44
C ARG A 109 -3.61 15.22 -3.82
N ASP A 110 -2.88 14.16 -3.46
CA ASP A 110 -1.44 14.07 -3.70
C ASP A 110 -1.11 13.62 -5.14
N GLY A 111 -2.10 13.26 -5.95
CA GLY A 111 -1.93 12.77 -7.31
C GLY A 111 -1.17 11.43 -7.39
N ARG A 112 -1.24 10.62 -6.34
CA ARG A 112 -0.48 9.38 -6.22
C ARG A 112 -1.23 8.18 -6.80
N ARG A 113 -0.47 7.12 -7.06
CA ARG A 113 -0.98 5.85 -7.59
C ARG A 113 -1.07 4.80 -6.49
N LEU A 114 -2.08 3.94 -6.60
CA LEU A 114 -2.39 2.92 -5.60
C LEU A 114 -2.65 1.56 -6.24
N VAL A 115 -1.99 0.52 -5.72
CA VAL A 115 -2.42 -0.87 -5.86
C VAL A 115 -2.95 -1.35 -4.52
N VAL A 116 -4.18 -1.83 -4.48
CA VAL A 116 -4.70 -2.58 -3.33
C VAL A 116 -4.49 -4.06 -3.61
N VAL A 117 -3.79 -4.73 -2.71
CA VAL A 117 -3.49 -6.17 -2.79
C VAL A 117 -4.39 -6.90 -1.79
N LEU A 118 -5.29 -7.73 -2.31
CA LEU A 118 -6.27 -8.46 -1.53
C LEU A 118 -5.92 -9.95 -1.53
N ASN A 119 -5.97 -10.60 -0.36
CA ASN A 119 -5.63 -12.03 -0.26
C ASN A 119 -6.65 -12.94 -0.93
N GLN A 120 -7.94 -12.59 -0.90
CA GLN A 120 -9.03 -13.38 -1.48
C GLN A 120 -10.33 -12.58 -1.59
N GLY A 121 -11.30 -13.12 -2.34
CA GLY A 121 -12.65 -12.57 -2.46
C GLY A 121 -12.90 -11.81 -3.76
N ASP A 122 -14.14 -11.37 -3.95
CA ASP A 122 -14.53 -10.56 -5.10
C ASP A 122 -14.17 -9.09 -4.88
N PRO A 123 -13.24 -8.51 -5.66
CA PRO A 123 -12.80 -7.13 -5.51
C PRO A 123 -13.66 -6.13 -6.31
N THR A 124 -14.71 -6.56 -7.02
CA THR A 124 -15.47 -5.71 -7.96
C THR A 124 -15.95 -4.39 -7.35
N PRO A 125 -16.61 -4.35 -6.18
CA PRO A 125 -17.07 -3.08 -5.61
C PRO A 125 -15.91 -2.17 -5.18
N ALA A 126 -14.78 -2.75 -4.73
CA ALA A 126 -13.60 -1.96 -4.39
C ALA A 126 -12.92 -1.39 -5.64
N ARG A 127 -12.92 -2.12 -6.76
CA ARG A 127 -12.44 -1.61 -8.05
C ARG A 127 -13.25 -0.40 -8.52
N GLU A 128 -14.59 -0.47 -8.43
CA GLU A 128 -15.48 0.64 -8.77
C GLU A 128 -15.22 1.86 -7.87
N LEU A 129 -15.09 1.64 -6.56
CA LEU A 129 -14.75 2.70 -5.62
C LEU A 129 -13.41 3.38 -5.95
N ILE A 130 -12.37 2.60 -6.22
CA ILE A 130 -11.04 3.12 -6.55
C ILE A 130 -11.08 3.85 -7.89
N ALA A 131 -11.73 3.29 -8.90
CA ALA A 131 -11.87 3.91 -10.21
C ALA A 131 -12.64 5.26 -10.12
N SER A 132 -13.67 5.35 -9.29
CA SER A 132 -14.42 6.60 -9.08
C SER A 132 -13.60 7.70 -8.41
N ARG A 133 -12.58 7.35 -7.59
CA ARG A 133 -11.76 8.30 -6.83
C ARG A 133 -10.41 8.62 -7.47
N LEU A 134 -9.75 7.61 -8.01
CA LEU A 134 -8.39 7.73 -8.54
C LEU A 134 -8.33 7.58 -10.07
N GLY A 135 -9.44 7.18 -10.70
CA GLY A 135 -9.45 6.89 -12.14
C GLY A 135 -8.44 5.78 -12.47
N ASP A 136 -7.63 6.02 -13.47
CA ASP A 136 -6.56 5.12 -13.94
C ASP A 136 -5.33 5.05 -13.00
N LYS A 137 -5.31 5.87 -11.94
CA LYS A 137 -4.21 5.90 -10.95
C LYS A 137 -4.37 4.86 -9.84
N GLY A 138 -5.41 4.05 -9.87
CA GLY A 138 -5.65 3.04 -8.85
C GLY A 138 -6.17 1.72 -9.41
N CYS A 139 -5.79 0.61 -8.80
CA CYS A 139 -6.32 -0.71 -9.13
C CYS A 139 -6.36 -1.63 -7.92
N VAL A 140 -7.09 -2.75 -8.06
CA VAL A 140 -7.13 -3.84 -7.08
C VAL A 140 -6.68 -5.12 -7.76
N VAL A 141 -5.78 -5.85 -7.11
CA VAL A 141 -5.36 -7.19 -7.51
C VAL A 141 -5.63 -8.18 -6.38
N VAL A 142 -6.05 -9.38 -6.73
CA VAL A 142 -6.10 -10.50 -5.80
C VAL A 142 -4.78 -11.25 -5.92
N TRP A 143 -4.07 -11.38 -4.80
CA TRP A 143 -2.80 -12.10 -4.72
C TRP A 143 -2.81 -12.97 -3.47
N SER A 144 -2.81 -14.28 -3.64
CA SER A 144 -2.80 -15.25 -2.55
C SER A 144 -1.49 -16.03 -2.43
N GLY A 145 -0.55 -15.78 -3.35
CA GLY A 145 0.74 -16.46 -3.37
C GLY A 145 1.49 -16.25 -4.69
N PRO A 146 2.65 -16.91 -4.86
CA PRO A 146 3.53 -16.75 -6.03
C PRO A 146 2.87 -17.08 -7.38
N GLU A 147 1.83 -17.90 -7.37
CA GLU A 147 1.02 -18.23 -8.55
C GLU A 147 0.33 -17.01 -9.17
N HIS A 148 0.09 -15.94 -8.37
CA HIS A 148 -0.49 -14.67 -8.80
C HIS A 148 0.53 -13.54 -8.97
N ASP A 149 1.81 -13.88 -9.04
CA ASP A 149 2.89 -12.89 -9.20
C ASP A 149 2.78 -12.12 -10.53
N ALA A 150 2.27 -12.76 -11.58
CA ALA A 150 2.08 -12.13 -12.88
C ALA A 150 1.04 -11.02 -12.83
N GLU A 151 -0.07 -11.24 -12.13
CA GLU A 151 -1.15 -10.25 -11.94
C GLU A 151 -0.68 -9.07 -11.10
N LEU A 152 0.02 -9.34 -9.99
CA LEU A 152 0.60 -8.30 -9.13
C LEU A 152 1.61 -7.45 -9.92
N ARG A 153 2.49 -8.10 -10.69
CA ARG A 153 3.46 -7.41 -11.54
C ARG A 153 2.75 -6.55 -12.59
N GLY A 154 1.78 -7.11 -13.31
CA GLY A 154 1.03 -6.39 -14.34
C GLY A 154 0.31 -5.16 -13.80
N ALA A 155 -0.31 -5.27 -12.62
CA ALA A 155 -0.99 -4.15 -11.95
C ALA A 155 -0.02 -2.99 -11.62
N VAL A 156 1.13 -3.29 -11.00
CA VAL A 156 2.13 -2.29 -10.65
C VAL A 156 2.78 -1.68 -11.89
N GLU A 157 3.19 -2.50 -12.86
CA GLU A 157 3.84 -2.02 -14.09
C GLU A 157 2.91 -1.16 -14.93
N GLY A 158 1.62 -1.51 -15.00
CA GLY A 158 0.60 -0.70 -15.66
C GLY A 158 0.55 0.72 -15.09
N LEU A 159 0.52 0.86 -13.77
CA LEU A 159 0.55 2.17 -13.11
C LEU A 159 1.88 2.92 -13.31
N LEU A 160 3.01 2.22 -13.32
CA LEU A 160 4.33 2.82 -13.57
C LEU A 160 4.47 3.32 -15.01
N GLN A 161 3.91 2.61 -16.00
CA GLN A 161 3.95 3.00 -17.42
C GLN A 161 3.14 4.26 -17.69
N GLN A 162 1.98 4.42 -17.08
CA GLN A 162 1.15 5.63 -17.21
C GLN A 162 1.91 6.89 -16.76
N MET A 163 2.88 6.77 -15.85
CA MET A 163 3.73 7.90 -15.43
C MET A 163 4.70 8.38 -16.52
N VAL A 164 4.88 7.60 -17.58
CA VAL A 164 5.74 7.97 -18.72
C VAL A 164 4.97 8.78 -19.76
N ARG A 165 3.70 8.43 -19.96
CA ARG A 165 2.85 9.01 -21.02
C ARG A 165 2.37 10.43 -20.71
N HIS A 166 2.41 10.86 -19.44
CA HIS A 166 1.93 12.17 -18.98
C HIS A 166 3.08 13.17 -18.70
N ARG A 167 4.24 12.96 -19.32
CA ARG A 167 5.36 13.90 -19.39
C ARG A 167 5.48 14.43 -20.83
#